data_1239ab1a38eb2461734aa39e84271582
#
_entry.id   1239ab1a38eb2461734aa39e84271582
#
_cell.length_a   1.000
_cell.length_b   1.000
_cell.length_c   1.000
_cell.angle_alpha   90.00
_cell.angle_beta   90.00
_cell.angle_gamma   90.00
#
_symmetry.space_group_name_H-M   'P 1'
#
loop_
_entity.id
_entity.type
_entity.pdbx_description
1 polymer ?
#
loop_
_entity_poly.entity_id
_entity_poly.type
_entity_poly.pdbx_seq_one_letter_code
_entity_poly.pdbx_strand_id
1 'polypeptide(L)'
;SSDSINPYKVARHKEINIYADYDIHGGADTLQLETYENYNIYYSGKLRYRPKALADAIFFEKDSIYRDLDRIRTYRQITNLNTFKYPNIDFIADSTQTGLETNIYLAAKSKYSLNLNFDVTHSNIQQIGTAFSASVITRNVFGGAETLNISARGSIGLLSDASLSDETFTSELGGDVNITFPRIWLPFNTESIIPYYMLPQSRLLVGTNFQRNIGLDKRSLNSILSYNWSPTTRLKNNIELLNVEFVRNVNPDNFYNVYGNTFSNLDDVAEPFKDDSQYASYFEEDDDGNIILQIPDGANDFANDVLDGTLSVDDEQYDEVNSIEERRQRLTENNLIFATNFAHTKNSKSGINDLDFYQYRIKLESAGGMLSLLTNVIPYNQNDSGQYLVFGVPYSQYVKTEFDYIRHWSIGGGQVIAFRSFSGIAIPYGNSNNIPFVRSYFAGGSNDNRAWNAYELGPGSTDNINDFNEANLKLALNLEYRFPIAGNVKGALFADAGNIWNVFDNETNPDAIFSGFSSLGDIALGTGAGLRYDFTYFVFRLDVGFKTFNPAKDGSDRWFDGYNFKRAVFNIGINYPF
;
A
#
# COMPACT_ATOMS: atom_id res chain seq x y z
N SER A 1 30.93 11.03 -58.64
CA SER A 1 30.78 9.80 -57.86
C SER A 1 29.38 9.74 -57.33
N SER A 2 28.58 8.85 -57.90
CA SER A 2 27.22 8.57 -57.40
C SER A 2 27.37 7.84 -56.07
N ASP A 3 27.02 8.48 -54.98
CA ASP A 3 26.77 7.84 -53.71
C ASP A 3 25.61 6.83 -53.94
N SER A 4 25.94 5.56 -54.07
CA SER A 4 24.96 4.50 -54.10
C SER A 4 24.35 4.42 -52.69
N ILE A 5 23.20 5.02 -52.52
CA ILE A 5 22.33 4.80 -51.36
C ILE A 5 22.03 3.29 -51.35
N ASN A 6 22.66 2.55 -50.47
CA ASN A 6 22.32 1.14 -50.24
C ASN A 6 20.85 1.12 -49.79
N PRO A 7 19.94 0.58 -50.59
CA PRO A 7 18.54 0.54 -50.20
C PRO A 7 18.42 -0.33 -48.94
N TYR A 8 17.72 0.15 -47.93
CA TYR A 8 17.40 -0.63 -46.75
C TYR A 8 16.71 -1.94 -47.17
N LYS A 9 17.35 -3.08 -46.89
CA LYS A 9 16.79 -4.39 -47.19
C LYS A 9 15.89 -4.80 -46.05
N VAL A 10 14.69 -5.30 -46.38
CA VAL A 10 13.78 -5.90 -45.41
C VAL A 10 14.26 -7.31 -45.09
N ALA A 11 14.63 -7.56 -43.87
CA ALA A 11 15.08 -8.86 -43.40
C ALA A 11 13.92 -9.63 -42.73
N ARG A 12 13.90 -10.99 -42.95
CA ARG A 12 12.90 -11.89 -42.38
C ARG A 12 13.56 -13.00 -41.58
N HIS A 13 12.95 -13.37 -40.45
CA HIS A 13 13.41 -14.50 -39.62
C HIS A 13 13.21 -15.83 -40.36
N LYS A 14 14.28 -16.51 -40.73
CA LYS A 14 14.24 -17.82 -41.39
C LYS A 14 14.25 -18.96 -40.40
N GLU A 15 15.06 -18.85 -39.38
CA GLU A 15 15.15 -19.78 -38.27
C GLU A 15 15.22 -19.01 -36.96
N ILE A 16 14.60 -19.59 -35.94
CA ILE A 16 14.61 -19.04 -34.58
C ILE A 16 15.08 -20.16 -33.66
N ASN A 17 16.25 -19.97 -33.10
CA ASN A 17 16.94 -20.94 -32.27
C ASN A 17 16.99 -20.45 -30.83
N ILE A 18 16.59 -21.27 -29.88
CA ILE A 18 16.56 -20.98 -28.43
C ILE A 18 17.55 -21.93 -27.76
N TYR A 19 18.58 -21.38 -27.18
CA TYR A 19 19.56 -22.13 -26.40
C TYR A 19 19.20 -22.01 -24.91
N ALA A 20 18.44 -23.00 -24.39
CA ALA A 20 17.75 -22.90 -23.10
C ALA A 20 18.67 -23.06 -21.86
N ASP A 21 19.84 -23.70 -22.03
CA ASP A 21 20.82 -23.93 -20.97
C ASP A 21 22.22 -23.48 -21.42
N TYR A 22 22.32 -22.28 -22.01
CA TYR A 22 23.59 -21.78 -22.54
C TYR A 22 24.57 -21.52 -21.39
N ASP A 23 25.72 -22.22 -21.44
CA ASP A 23 26.86 -21.96 -20.57
C ASP A 23 27.96 -21.24 -21.38
N ILE A 24 28.32 -20.04 -20.97
CA ILE A 24 29.35 -19.22 -21.61
C ILE A 24 30.73 -19.93 -21.59
N HIS A 25 30.94 -20.84 -20.63
CA HIS A 25 32.19 -21.56 -20.43
C HIS A 25 32.13 -23.02 -20.87
N GLY A 26 30.96 -23.50 -21.30
CA GLY A 26 30.77 -24.88 -21.76
C GLY A 26 31.05 -25.01 -23.25
N GLY A 27 31.84 -26.01 -23.62
CA GLY A 27 32.07 -26.38 -25.04
C GLY A 27 30.75 -26.82 -25.71
N ALA A 28 30.73 -26.74 -27.04
CA ALA A 28 29.57 -27.08 -27.87
C ALA A 28 29.23 -28.60 -27.90
N ASP A 29 29.50 -29.34 -26.83
CA ASP A 29 29.35 -30.78 -26.78
C ASP A 29 27.87 -31.18 -26.66
N THR A 30 27.37 -31.80 -27.76
CA THR A 30 26.13 -32.58 -27.84
C THR A 30 24.86 -31.90 -27.32
N LEU A 31 24.48 -30.76 -27.91
CA LEU A 31 23.17 -30.19 -27.68
C LEU A 31 22.09 -31.08 -28.29
N GLN A 32 21.06 -31.38 -27.53
CA GLN A 32 19.84 -32.02 -28.03
C GLN A 32 18.93 -30.95 -28.61
N LEU A 33 18.14 -31.32 -29.63
CA LEU A 33 17.19 -30.45 -30.30
C LEU A 33 15.77 -30.95 -30.05
N GLU A 34 14.91 -30.03 -29.57
CA GLU A 34 13.46 -30.22 -29.55
C GLU A 34 12.81 -29.11 -30.39
N THR A 35 11.91 -29.48 -31.29
CA THR A 35 11.18 -28.49 -32.09
C THR A 35 9.78 -28.29 -31.52
N TYR A 36 9.41 -27.06 -31.26
CA TYR A 36 8.09 -26.68 -30.79
C TYR A 36 7.56 -25.54 -31.67
N GLU A 37 6.43 -25.76 -32.34
CA GLU A 37 5.90 -24.84 -33.36
C GLU A 37 6.97 -24.45 -34.40
N ASN A 38 7.37 -23.20 -34.44
CA ASN A 38 8.37 -22.65 -35.36
C ASN A 38 9.74 -22.39 -34.69
N TYR A 39 9.97 -22.91 -33.49
CA TYR A 39 11.17 -22.69 -32.69
C TYR A 39 12.00 -23.98 -32.57
N ASN A 40 13.29 -23.84 -32.76
CA ASN A 40 14.28 -24.86 -32.47
C ASN A 40 14.84 -24.64 -31.05
N ILE A 41 14.61 -25.56 -30.13
CA ILE A 41 15.06 -25.46 -28.73
C ILE A 41 16.26 -26.40 -28.53
N TYR A 42 17.41 -25.79 -28.30
CA TYR A 42 18.65 -26.50 -28.03
C TYR A 42 18.89 -26.53 -26.51
N TYR A 43 19.23 -27.71 -25.98
CA TYR A 43 19.46 -27.90 -24.55
C TYR A 43 20.49 -29.00 -24.30
N SER A 44 21.11 -28.98 -23.10
CA SER A 44 22.03 -30.02 -22.63
C SER A 44 21.36 -30.91 -21.60
N GLY A 45 21.46 -32.23 -21.77
CA GLY A 45 20.90 -33.20 -20.83
C GLY A 45 19.35 -33.27 -20.89
N LYS A 46 18.66 -32.72 -19.86
CA LYS A 46 17.19 -32.69 -19.78
C LYS A 46 16.66 -31.27 -19.92
N LEU A 47 15.73 -31.07 -20.86
CA LEU A 47 15.03 -29.77 -20.96
C LEU A 47 14.26 -29.46 -19.67
N ARG A 48 14.65 -28.37 -19.00
CA ARG A 48 14.11 -27.95 -17.70
C ARG A 48 12.86 -27.11 -17.82
N TYR A 49 12.64 -26.53 -18.98
CA TYR A 49 11.53 -25.62 -19.28
C TYR A 49 10.55 -26.29 -20.22
N ARG A 50 9.27 -26.04 -20.00
CA ARG A 50 8.25 -26.45 -20.98
C ARG A 50 8.46 -25.67 -22.27
N PRO A 51 8.47 -26.30 -23.46
CA PRO A 51 8.67 -25.61 -24.73
C PRO A 51 7.74 -24.42 -24.93
N LYS A 52 6.46 -24.57 -24.59
CA LYS A 52 5.48 -23.48 -24.61
C LYS A 52 5.91 -22.25 -23.79
N ALA A 53 6.48 -22.43 -22.61
CA ALA A 53 6.88 -21.31 -21.76
C ALA A 53 8.05 -20.50 -22.34
N LEU A 54 8.92 -21.14 -23.13
CA LEU A 54 9.98 -20.47 -23.86
C LEU A 54 9.42 -19.77 -25.11
N ALA A 55 8.54 -20.42 -25.85
CA ALA A 55 7.89 -19.86 -27.04
C ALA A 55 7.05 -18.61 -26.69
N ASP A 56 6.23 -18.67 -25.64
CA ASP A 56 5.40 -17.54 -25.15
C ASP A 56 6.23 -16.31 -24.73
N ALA A 57 7.54 -16.48 -24.52
CA ALA A 57 8.44 -15.36 -24.17
C ALA A 57 9.09 -14.68 -25.37
N ILE A 58 8.87 -15.19 -26.59
CA ILE A 58 9.52 -14.75 -27.82
C ILE A 58 8.48 -14.18 -28.77
N PHE A 59 8.76 -13.00 -29.33
CA PHE A 59 7.86 -12.27 -30.24
C PHE A 59 8.35 -12.28 -31.69
N PHE A 60 9.34 -13.11 -32.00
CA PHE A 60 9.77 -13.39 -33.36
C PHE A 60 8.96 -14.56 -33.92
N GLU A 61 8.47 -14.43 -35.14
CA GLU A 61 7.79 -15.50 -35.84
C GLU A 61 8.57 -15.86 -37.12
N LYS A 62 8.62 -17.13 -37.47
CA LYS A 62 9.26 -17.58 -38.71
C LYS A 62 8.61 -16.89 -39.92
N ASP A 63 9.43 -16.45 -40.86
CA ASP A 63 9.09 -15.71 -42.06
C ASP A 63 8.50 -14.30 -41.83
N SER A 64 8.35 -13.85 -40.57
CA SER A 64 7.97 -12.49 -40.26
C SER A 64 9.11 -11.49 -40.52
N ILE A 65 8.74 -10.23 -40.78
CA ILE A 65 9.71 -9.15 -40.96
C ILE A 65 10.35 -8.81 -39.59
N TYR A 66 11.67 -8.64 -39.58
CA TYR A 66 12.38 -8.14 -38.40
C TYR A 66 11.86 -6.75 -37.98
N ARG A 67 11.51 -6.62 -36.73
CA ARG A 67 11.12 -5.38 -36.08
C ARG A 67 11.86 -5.24 -34.76
N ASP A 68 12.49 -4.10 -34.54
CA ASP A 68 13.20 -3.84 -33.27
C ASP A 68 12.25 -3.87 -32.05
N LEU A 69 10.98 -3.55 -32.26
CA LEU A 69 9.95 -3.66 -31.23
C LEU A 69 9.81 -5.11 -30.70
N ASP A 70 9.88 -6.11 -31.58
CA ASP A 70 9.74 -7.52 -31.18
C ASP A 70 11.00 -7.99 -30.43
N ARG A 71 12.18 -7.46 -30.79
CA ARG A 71 13.43 -7.66 -30.03
C ARG A 71 13.30 -7.10 -28.61
N ILE A 72 12.82 -5.85 -28.49
CA ILE A 72 12.62 -5.20 -27.19
C ILE A 72 11.59 -5.96 -26.35
N ARG A 73 10.50 -6.41 -26.94
CA ARG A 73 9.45 -7.20 -26.26
C ARG A 73 9.99 -8.55 -25.79
N THR A 74 10.71 -9.27 -26.65
CA THR A 74 11.34 -10.56 -26.31
C THR A 74 12.33 -10.39 -25.15
N TYR A 75 13.22 -9.41 -25.23
CA TYR A 75 14.19 -9.12 -24.17
C TYR A 75 13.50 -8.82 -22.84
N ARG A 76 12.46 -7.98 -22.86
CA ARG A 76 11.69 -7.61 -21.67
C ARG A 76 10.96 -8.81 -21.08
N GLN A 77 10.31 -9.63 -21.89
CA GLN A 77 9.57 -10.81 -21.43
C GLN A 77 10.52 -11.84 -20.80
N ILE A 78 11.63 -12.17 -21.46
CA ILE A 78 12.61 -13.11 -20.91
C ILE A 78 13.20 -12.59 -19.58
N THR A 79 13.50 -11.30 -19.51
CA THR A 79 13.99 -10.67 -18.27
C THR A 79 12.94 -10.73 -17.16
N ASN A 80 11.66 -10.53 -17.50
CA ASN A 80 10.53 -10.57 -16.58
C ASN A 80 10.26 -11.96 -16.00
N LEU A 81 10.63 -13.04 -16.73
CA LEU A 81 10.55 -14.42 -16.20
C LEU A 81 11.39 -14.62 -14.93
N ASN A 82 12.40 -13.78 -14.72
CA ASN A 82 13.32 -13.82 -13.56
C ASN A 82 14.03 -15.17 -13.34
N THR A 83 13.99 -16.06 -14.33
CA THR A 83 14.64 -17.39 -14.31
C THR A 83 15.96 -17.43 -15.09
N PHE A 84 16.16 -16.44 -15.96
CA PHE A 84 17.38 -16.31 -16.74
C PHE A 84 18.21 -15.10 -16.28
N LYS A 85 19.53 -15.18 -16.53
CA LYS A 85 20.45 -14.04 -16.45
C LYS A 85 20.16 -13.10 -17.63
N TYR A 86 21.12 -12.33 -18.05
CA TYR A 86 20.97 -11.42 -19.19
C TYR A 86 20.77 -12.25 -20.48
N PRO A 87 19.59 -12.17 -21.16
CA PRO A 87 19.42 -12.83 -22.45
C PRO A 87 20.30 -12.15 -23.50
N ASN A 88 20.93 -12.96 -24.34
CA ASN A 88 21.61 -12.46 -25.52
C ASN A 88 20.83 -12.88 -26.77
N ILE A 89 20.57 -11.95 -27.69
CA ILE A 89 19.85 -12.17 -28.94
C ILE A 89 20.72 -11.74 -30.09
N ASP A 90 21.19 -12.70 -30.88
CA ASP A 90 22.04 -12.49 -32.04
C ASP A 90 21.26 -12.71 -33.33
N PHE A 91 21.54 -11.90 -34.33
CA PHE A 91 20.96 -12.00 -35.67
C PHE A 91 22.07 -12.21 -36.69
N ILE A 92 22.07 -13.35 -37.33
CA ILE A 92 23.03 -13.72 -38.38
C ILE A 92 22.33 -13.61 -39.73
N ALA A 93 22.79 -12.69 -40.56
CA ALA A 93 22.24 -12.50 -41.91
C ALA A 93 22.74 -13.58 -42.87
N ASP A 94 21.86 -14.08 -43.71
CA ASP A 94 22.22 -14.96 -44.81
C ASP A 94 23.04 -14.23 -45.90
N SER A 95 23.55 -14.95 -46.88
CA SER A 95 24.33 -14.39 -47.99
C SER A 95 23.58 -13.34 -48.81
N THR A 96 22.25 -13.35 -48.79
CA THR A 96 21.37 -12.40 -49.51
C THR A 96 21.06 -11.15 -48.69
N GLN A 97 21.38 -11.16 -47.39
CA GLN A 97 21.02 -10.13 -46.40
C GLN A 97 19.51 -9.86 -46.26
N THR A 98 18.68 -10.83 -46.66
CA THR A 98 17.21 -10.79 -46.57
C THR A 98 16.65 -11.83 -45.60
N GLY A 99 17.43 -12.87 -45.28
CA GLY A 99 17.12 -13.88 -44.28
C GLY A 99 17.97 -13.65 -43.01
N LEU A 100 17.35 -13.84 -41.86
CA LEU A 100 17.98 -13.80 -40.53
C LEU A 100 17.84 -15.15 -39.85
N GLU A 101 18.94 -15.70 -39.40
CA GLU A 101 18.97 -16.69 -38.34
C GLU A 101 18.98 -15.95 -36.99
N THR A 102 18.01 -16.24 -36.16
CA THR A 102 17.85 -15.57 -34.87
C THR A 102 18.22 -16.54 -33.75
N ASN A 103 19.27 -16.22 -33.02
CA ASN A 103 19.80 -17.07 -31.95
C ASN A 103 19.57 -16.39 -30.60
N ILE A 104 18.86 -17.05 -29.67
CA ILE A 104 18.49 -16.55 -28.36
C ILE A 104 19.17 -17.41 -27.30
N TYR A 105 20.16 -16.84 -26.62
CA TYR A 105 20.96 -17.53 -25.61
C TYR A 105 20.44 -17.21 -24.21
N LEU A 106 19.99 -18.24 -23.48
CA LEU A 106 19.37 -18.14 -22.17
C LEU A 106 20.24 -18.84 -21.12
N ALA A 107 20.99 -18.06 -20.36
CA ALA A 107 21.77 -18.57 -19.23
C ALA A 107 20.87 -18.63 -17.97
N ALA A 108 20.59 -19.83 -17.47
CA ALA A 108 19.75 -20.01 -16.30
C ALA A 108 20.36 -19.41 -15.03
N LYS A 109 19.53 -18.77 -14.20
CA LYS A 109 19.88 -18.43 -12.81
C LYS A 109 19.88 -19.69 -11.95
N SER A 110 20.55 -19.63 -10.80
CA SER A 110 20.48 -20.70 -9.80
C SER A 110 19.04 -21.01 -9.45
N LYS A 111 18.69 -22.30 -9.38
CA LYS A 111 17.35 -22.76 -9.04
C LYS A 111 16.89 -22.23 -7.67
N TYR A 112 17.81 -22.17 -6.73
CA TYR A 112 17.56 -21.68 -5.38
C TYR A 112 18.37 -20.41 -5.13
N SER A 113 17.79 -19.46 -4.40
CA SER A 113 18.46 -18.28 -3.88
C SER A 113 17.96 -18.00 -2.48
N LEU A 114 18.90 -17.71 -1.57
CA LEU A 114 18.61 -17.21 -0.24
C LEU A 114 18.86 -15.70 -0.24
N ASN A 115 17.87 -14.93 0.19
CA ASN A 115 18.02 -13.50 0.43
C ASN A 115 17.85 -13.23 1.91
N LEU A 116 18.75 -12.45 2.45
CA LEU A 116 18.70 -11.95 3.82
C LEU A 116 18.75 -10.43 3.74
N ASN A 117 17.77 -9.75 4.34
CA ASN A 117 17.73 -8.30 4.39
C ASN A 117 17.70 -7.87 5.85
N PHE A 118 18.39 -6.79 6.12
CA PHE A 118 18.34 -6.06 7.37
C PHE A 118 18.05 -4.60 7.04
N ASP A 119 16.98 -4.07 7.62
CA ASP A 119 16.52 -2.73 7.37
C ASP A 119 16.48 -1.95 8.68
N VAL A 120 16.88 -0.69 8.63
CA VAL A 120 16.62 0.28 9.68
C VAL A 120 15.54 1.21 9.15
N THR A 121 14.44 1.31 9.89
CA THR A 121 13.28 2.09 9.49
C THR A 121 13.09 3.28 10.42
N HIS A 122 12.60 4.36 9.86
CA HIS A 122 12.11 5.53 10.57
C HIS A 122 10.80 5.96 9.94
N SER A 123 9.80 6.20 10.74
CA SER A 123 8.50 6.69 10.28
C SER A 123 7.94 7.71 11.28
N ASN A 124 6.83 8.31 10.93
CA ASN A 124 6.16 9.25 11.84
C ASN A 124 5.59 8.57 13.08
N ILE A 125 5.36 7.26 13.03
CA ILE A 125 4.83 6.44 14.12
C ILE A 125 5.96 5.77 14.90
N GLN A 126 7.07 5.44 14.22
CA GLN A 126 8.24 4.81 14.82
C GLN A 126 9.45 5.75 14.75
N GLN A 127 10.00 6.14 15.89
CA GLN A 127 11.24 6.91 15.93
C GLN A 127 12.39 6.15 15.29
N ILE A 128 12.59 4.91 15.69
CA ILE A 128 13.56 3.99 15.09
C ILE A 128 12.97 2.59 15.13
N GLY A 129 13.06 1.91 14.00
CA GLY A 129 12.71 0.50 13.88
C GLY A 129 13.83 -0.27 13.20
N THR A 130 13.90 -1.56 13.50
CA THR A 130 14.75 -2.50 12.78
C THR A 130 13.91 -3.65 12.28
N ALA A 131 14.16 -4.07 11.05
CA ALA A 131 13.48 -5.22 10.45
C ALA A 131 14.51 -6.18 9.88
N PHE A 132 14.25 -7.45 10.07
CA PHE A 132 15.00 -8.54 9.48
C PHE A 132 14.06 -9.41 8.64
N SER A 133 14.48 -9.76 7.43
CA SER A 133 13.74 -10.71 6.61
C SER A 133 14.67 -11.73 5.96
N ALA A 134 14.19 -12.95 5.88
CA ALA A 134 14.84 -14.06 5.20
C ALA A 134 13.87 -14.65 4.18
N SER A 135 14.33 -14.88 2.94
CA SER A 135 13.51 -15.51 1.94
C SER A 135 14.28 -16.51 1.08
N VAL A 136 13.61 -17.61 0.75
CA VAL A 136 14.09 -18.64 -0.16
C VAL A 136 13.28 -18.57 -1.44
N ILE A 137 13.96 -18.29 -2.55
CA ILE A 137 13.37 -18.24 -3.88
C ILE A 137 13.71 -19.54 -4.61
N THR A 138 12.69 -20.26 -5.07
CA THR A 138 12.81 -21.43 -5.96
C THR A 138 12.28 -21.07 -7.32
N ARG A 139 13.12 -21.14 -8.35
CA ARG A 139 12.77 -20.79 -9.74
C ARG A 139 12.37 -22.00 -10.54
N ASN A 140 11.49 -21.78 -11.50
CA ASN A 140 11.03 -22.78 -12.46
C ASN A 140 10.45 -24.03 -11.78
N VAL A 141 9.49 -23.81 -10.87
CA VAL A 141 8.96 -24.86 -9.97
C VAL A 141 8.25 -25.96 -10.77
N PHE A 142 7.45 -25.59 -11.77
CA PHE A 142 6.65 -26.51 -12.58
C PHE A 142 7.10 -26.57 -14.05
N GLY A 143 8.25 -25.99 -14.38
CA GLY A 143 8.79 -25.98 -15.74
C GLY A 143 8.27 -24.84 -16.63
N GLY A 144 7.36 -24.00 -16.15
CA GLY A 144 6.80 -22.86 -16.87
C GLY A 144 7.36 -21.52 -16.43
N ALA A 145 8.59 -21.49 -15.92
CA ALA A 145 9.27 -20.34 -15.34
C ALA A 145 8.56 -19.73 -14.10
N GLU A 146 7.75 -20.51 -13.39
CA GLU A 146 7.12 -20.09 -12.16
C GLU A 146 8.18 -19.88 -11.05
N THR A 147 7.92 -18.91 -10.18
CA THR A 147 8.79 -18.61 -9.04
C THR A 147 8.01 -18.77 -7.75
N LEU A 148 8.51 -19.65 -6.86
CA LEU A 148 8.03 -19.79 -5.49
C LEU A 148 8.98 -19.02 -4.56
N ASN A 149 8.43 -18.16 -3.72
CA ASN A 149 9.14 -17.47 -2.67
C ASN A 149 8.50 -17.80 -1.32
N ILE A 150 9.32 -18.25 -0.38
CA ILE A 150 8.92 -18.48 1.01
C ILE A 150 9.72 -17.49 1.85
N SER A 151 9.04 -16.66 2.62
CA SER A 151 9.68 -15.62 3.42
C SER A 151 9.23 -15.64 4.88
N ALA A 152 10.14 -15.23 5.75
CA ALA A 152 9.86 -14.89 7.13
C ALA A 152 10.43 -13.51 7.42
N ARG A 153 9.71 -12.71 8.21
CA ARG A 153 10.12 -11.37 8.61
C ARG A 153 9.82 -11.12 10.07
N GLY A 154 10.66 -10.32 10.70
CA GLY A 154 10.43 -9.80 12.03
C GLY A 154 10.87 -8.34 12.10
N SER A 155 10.16 -7.52 12.85
CA SER A 155 10.54 -6.14 13.12
C SER A 155 10.28 -5.77 14.57
N ILE A 156 11.07 -4.80 15.05
CA ILE A 156 10.89 -4.15 16.34
C ILE A 156 11.12 -2.66 16.13
N GLY A 157 10.22 -1.84 16.68
CA GLY A 157 10.32 -0.39 16.59
C GLY A 157 9.96 0.30 17.89
N LEU A 158 10.58 1.46 18.13
CA LEU A 158 10.24 2.38 19.21
C LEU A 158 9.16 3.35 18.72
N LEU A 159 8.10 3.55 19.47
CA LEU A 159 7.06 4.55 19.18
C LEU A 159 7.59 5.96 19.37
N SER A 160 7.06 6.91 18.61
CA SER A 160 7.48 8.32 18.70
C SER A 160 6.79 9.08 19.82
N ASP A 161 5.68 8.57 20.35
CA ASP A 161 4.89 9.24 21.39
C ASP A 161 4.95 8.45 22.70
N ALA A 162 5.48 9.11 23.74
CA ALA A 162 5.65 8.54 25.08
C ALA A 162 4.42 8.78 25.98
N SER A 163 3.35 9.41 25.47
CA SER A 163 2.08 9.59 26.22
C SER A 163 1.25 8.31 26.27
N LEU A 164 1.60 7.33 25.44
CA LEU A 164 1.01 5.99 25.47
C LEU A 164 1.76 5.17 26.52
N SER A 165 1.10 4.78 27.59
CA SER A 165 1.50 3.89 28.69
C SER A 165 2.84 3.11 28.52
N ASP A 166 3.27 2.35 29.46
CA ASP A 166 4.56 1.62 29.56
C ASP A 166 5.02 0.78 28.33
N GLU A 167 4.21 0.67 27.27
CA GLU A 167 4.54 -0.08 26.05
C GLU A 167 5.11 0.81 24.94
N THR A 168 6.40 1.08 25.01
CA THR A 168 7.13 1.89 24.02
C THR A 168 7.53 1.15 22.74
N PHE A 169 7.20 -0.15 22.62
CA PHE A 169 7.66 -1.00 21.52
C PHE A 169 6.51 -1.51 20.66
N THR A 170 6.71 -1.41 19.34
CA THR A 170 5.96 -2.22 18.38
C THR A 170 6.80 -3.41 17.94
N SER A 171 6.17 -4.54 17.67
CA SER A 171 6.84 -5.70 17.08
C SER A 171 5.94 -6.40 16.08
N GLU A 172 6.55 -6.96 15.05
CA GLU A 172 5.88 -7.74 14.04
C GLU A 172 6.66 -9.02 13.75
N LEU A 173 5.95 -10.13 13.65
CA LEU A 173 6.49 -11.41 13.21
C LEU A 173 5.55 -12.00 12.18
N GLY A 174 6.06 -12.28 10.99
CA GLY A 174 5.26 -12.80 9.90
C GLY A 174 5.99 -13.74 8.98
N GLY A 175 5.21 -14.45 8.19
CA GLY A 175 5.74 -15.30 7.14
C GLY A 175 4.73 -15.45 6.01
N ASP A 176 5.24 -15.62 4.80
CA ASP A 176 4.41 -15.80 3.62
C ASP A 176 5.00 -16.79 2.61
N VAL A 177 4.09 -17.39 1.87
CA VAL A 177 4.37 -18.22 0.71
C VAL A 177 3.75 -17.53 -0.49
N ASN A 178 4.55 -17.26 -1.50
CA ASN A 178 4.16 -16.54 -2.70
C ASN A 178 4.60 -17.30 -3.94
N ILE A 179 3.64 -17.64 -4.81
CA ILE A 179 3.93 -18.22 -6.11
C ILE A 179 3.52 -17.26 -7.22
N THR A 180 4.44 -17.03 -8.17
CA THR A 180 4.24 -16.15 -9.32
C THR A 180 4.31 -16.96 -10.61
N PHE A 181 3.29 -16.83 -11.44
CA PHE A 181 3.21 -17.40 -12.78
C PHE A 181 3.44 -16.26 -13.79
N PRO A 182 4.35 -16.40 -14.78
CA PRO A 182 4.61 -15.36 -15.78
C PRO A 182 3.53 -15.34 -16.90
N ARG A 183 2.29 -15.54 -16.55
CA ARG A 183 1.10 -15.57 -17.42
C ARG A 183 -0.16 -15.35 -16.59
N ILE A 184 -1.28 -15.08 -17.23
CA ILE A 184 -2.57 -15.10 -16.55
C ILE A 184 -2.98 -16.56 -16.30
N TRP A 185 -3.14 -16.90 -15.04
CA TRP A 185 -3.56 -18.24 -14.60
C TRP A 185 -5.06 -18.25 -14.33
N LEU A 186 -5.82 -18.47 -15.39
CA LEU A 186 -7.28 -18.62 -15.38
C LEU A 186 -7.69 -19.85 -16.18
N PRO A 187 -8.87 -20.43 -15.94
CA PRO A 187 -9.34 -21.62 -16.66
C PRO A 187 -9.72 -21.38 -18.13
N PHE A 188 -9.64 -20.14 -18.61
CA PHE A 188 -9.92 -19.75 -19.99
C PHE A 188 -8.79 -18.91 -20.57
N ASN A 189 -8.69 -18.88 -21.90
CA ASN A 189 -7.65 -18.13 -22.60
C ASN A 189 -7.94 -16.61 -22.54
N THR A 190 -6.98 -15.87 -22.02
CA THR A 190 -7.04 -14.40 -21.89
C THR A 190 -6.12 -13.67 -22.87
N GLU A 191 -5.41 -14.39 -23.73
CA GLU A 191 -4.36 -13.86 -24.59
C GLU A 191 -4.85 -12.81 -25.60
N SER A 192 -6.12 -12.93 -26.04
CA SER A 192 -6.76 -11.92 -26.90
C SER A 192 -7.00 -10.57 -26.21
N ILE A 193 -7.11 -10.56 -24.85
CA ILE A 193 -7.35 -9.35 -24.04
C ILE A 193 -6.05 -8.88 -23.41
N ILE A 194 -5.23 -9.81 -22.91
CA ILE A 194 -3.96 -9.53 -22.22
C ILE A 194 -2.85 -10.37 -22.90
N PRO A 195 -2.36 -9.93 -24.06
CA PRO A 195 -1.28 -10.63 -24.77
C PRO A 195 0.03 -10.67 -23.96
N TYR A 196 0.91 -11.62 -24.25
CA TYR A 196 2.18 -11.81 -23.54
C TYR A 196 3.11 -10.60 -23.58
N TYR A 197 3.06 -9.76 -24.62
CA TYR A 197 3.87 -8.53 -24.67
C TYR A 197 3.49 -7.50 -23.58
N MET A 198 2.35 -7.66 -22.94
CA MET A 198 1.93 -6.84 -21.79
C MET A 198 2.55 -7.33 -20.48
N LEU A 199 3.44 -8.32 -20.52
CA LEU A 199 4.12 -8.91 -19.35
C LEU A 199 3.14 -9.40 -18.28
N PRO A 200 2.15 -10.26 -18.63
CA PRO A 200 1.16 -10.73 -17.70
C PRO A 200 1.78 -11.59 -16.60
N GLN A 201 1.30 -11.40 -15.38
CA GLN A 201 1.68 -12.20 -14.22
C GLN A 201 0.47 -12.49 -13.36
N SER A 202 0.38 -13.72 -12.86
CA SER A 202 -0.52 -14.10 -11.77
C SER A 202 0.28 -14.38 -10.52
N ARG A 203 -0.19 -13.90 -9.38
CA ARG A 203 0.46 -14.10 -8.09
C ARG A 203 -0.56 -14.62 -7.09
N LEU A 204 -0.23 -15.73 -6.46
CA LEU A 204 -0.95 -16.25 -5.31
C LEU A 204 -0.05 -16.12 -4.08
N LEU A 205 -0.50 -15.38 -3.09
CA LEU A 205 0.17 -15.20 -1.81
C LEU A 205 -0.74 -15.72 -0.70
N VAL A 206 -0.15 -16.45 0.24
CA VAL A 206 -0.76 -16.79 1.54
C VAL A 206 0.26 -16.45 2.62
N GLY A 207 -0.16 -15.66 3.58
CA GLY A 207 0.72 -15.20 4.65
C GLY A 207 -0.01 -15.08 5.99
N THR A 208 0.76 -15.08 7.05
CA THR A 208 0.29 -14.81 8.41
C THR A 208 1.19 -13.79 9.06
N ASN A 209 0.60 -12.95 9.89
CA ASN A 209 1.29 -11.94 10.63
C ASN A 209 0.78 -11.88 12.07
N PHE A 210 1.70 -11.77 13.00
CA PHE A 210 1.45 -11.40 14.38
C PHE A 210 2.06 -10.04 14.61
N GLN A 211 1.26 -9.09 15.01
CA GLN A 211 1.65 -7.71 15.19
C GLN A 211 1.23 -7.25 16.58
N ARG A 212 2.20 -6.73 17.32
CA ARG A 212 2.01 -5.93 18.50
C ARG A 212 2.20 -4.48 18.09
N ASN A 213 1.11 -3.75 18.00
CA ASN A 213 1.13 -2.37 17.55
C ASN A 213 0.22 -1.55 18.44
N ILE A 214 0.77 -0.49 19.03
CA ILE A 214 0.00 0.46 19.84
C ILE A 214 -0.85 -0.29 20.89
N GLY A 215 -0.22 -1.28 21.56
CA GLY A 215 -0.78 -2.03 22.67
C GLY A 215 -1.92 -3.00 22.38
N LEU A 216 -2.42 -3.08 21.13
CA LEU A 216 -3.39 -4.10 20.71
C LEU A 216 -2.71 -5.15 19.85
N ASP A 217 -2.63 -6.35 20.38
CA ASP A 217 -2.06 -7.48 19.65
C ASP A 217 -3.02 -8.00 18.60
N LYS A 218 -2.53 -8.11 17.36
CA LYS A 218 -3.31 -8.57 16.21
C LYS A 218 -2.66 -9.78 15.56
N ARG A 219 -3.49 -10.73 15.18
CA ARG A 219 -3.10 -11.85 14.29
C ARG A 219 -3.86 -11.70 12.99
N SER A 220 -3.15 -11.74 11.88
CA SER A 220 -3.78 -11.72 10.56
C SER A 220 -3.39 -12.93 9.73
N LEU A 221 -4.34 -13.38 8.92
CA LEU A 221 -4.15 -14.34 7.85
C LEU A 221 -4.54 -13.65 6.54
N ASN A 222 -3.60 -13.61 5.60
CA ASN A 222 -3.79 -12.92 4.33
C ASN A 222 -3.72 -13.93 3.17
N SER A 223 -4.65 -13.82 2.22
CA SER A 223 -4.60 -14.57 0.97
C SER A 223 -4.93 -13.64 -0.19
N ILE A 224 -4.02 -13.54 -1.16
CA ILE A 224 -4.16 -12.63 -2.30
C ILE A 224 -3.96 -13.41 -3.59
N LEU A 225 -4.96 -13.36 -4.49
CA LEU A 225 -4.84 -13.77 -5.87
C LEU A 225 -4.87 -12.52 -6.75
N SER A 226 -3.76 -12.19 -7.37
CA SER A 226 -3.63 -10.98 -8.18
C SER A 226 -3.13 -11.24 -9.59
N TYR A 227 -3.55 -10.37 -10.51
CA TYR A 227 -3.16 -10.34 -11.91
C TYR A 227 -2.58 -8.98 -12.24
N ASN A 228 -1.37 -8.97 -12.77
CA ASN A 228 -0.65 -7.77 -13.16
C ASN A 228 -0.33 -7.80 -14.64
N TRP A 229 -0.49 -6.68 -15.34
CA TRP A 229 -0.03 -6.54 -16.71
C TRP A 229 0.29 -5.09 -17.05
N SER A 230 1.16 -4.88 -18.03
CA SER A 230 1.64 -3.57 -18.45
C SER A 230 1.41 -3.40 -19.96
N PRO A 231 0.28 -2.78 -20.39
CA PRO A 231 0.00 -2.55 -21.80
C PRO A 231 1.11 -1.77 -22.52
N THR A 232 1.78 -0.88 -21.80
CA THR A 232 2.97 -0.15 -22.25
C THR A 232 3.97 -0.04 -21.09
N THR A 233 5.17 0.46 -21.36
CA THR A 233 6.18 0.75 -20.32
C THR A 233 5.72 1.78 -19.28
N ARG A 234 4.69 2.57 -19.62
CA ARG A 234 4.17 3.68 -18.82
C ARG A 234 2.83 3.36 -18.15
N LEU A 235 2.18 2.26 -18.53
CA LEU A 235 0.89 1.84 -18.00
C LEU A 235 1.03 0.53 -17.25
N LYS A 236 0.47 0.47 -16.05
CA LYS A 236 0.38 -0.76 -15.24
C LYS A 236 -1.04 -0.94 -14.76
N ASN A 237 -1.54 -2.15 -14.90
CA ASN A 237 -2.82 -2.58 -14.34
C ASN A 237 -2.57 -3.69 -13.33
N ASN A 238 -3.33 -3.66 -12.25
CA ASN A 238 -3.38 -4.71 -11.26
C ASN A 238 -4.85 -4.99 -10.93
N ILE A 239 -5.21 -6.27 -10.89
CA ILE A 239 -6.47 -6.74 -10.30
C ILE A 239 -6.10 -7.69 -9.18
N GLU A 240 -6.56 -7.45 -7.97
CA GLU A 240 -6.64 -8.46 -6.93
C GLU A 240 -8.06 -9.03 -6.94
N LEU A 241 -8.19 -10.18 -7.57
CA LEU A 241 -9.48 -10.85 -7.68
C LEU A 241 -9.97 -11.33 -6.31
N LEU A 242 -9.04 -11.82 -5.51
CA LEU A 242 -9.27 -12.17 -4.11
C LEU A 242 -8.21 -11.45 -3.27
N ASN A 243 -8.65 -10.67 -2.32
CA ASN A 243 -7.84 -10.10 -1.24
C ASN A 243 -8.59 -10.38 0.04
N VAL A 244 -8.21 -11.47 0.69
CA VAL A 244 -8.82 -11.94 1.94
C VAL A 244 -7.88 -11.58 3.08
N GLU A 245 -8.37 -10.84 4.06
CA GLU A 245 -7.67 -10.51 5.27
C GLU A 245 -8.56 -10.87 6.47
N PHE A 246 -8.13 -11.85 7.24
CA PHE A 246 -8.78 -12.23 8.49
C PHE A 246 -7.94 -11.67 9.63
N VAL A 247 -8.53 -10.77 10.40
CA VAL A 247 -7.88 -10.13 11.56
C VAL A 247 -8.56 -10.61 12.84
N ARG A 248 -7.74 -11.04 13.79
CA ARG A 248 -8.18 -11.37 15.14
C ARG A 248 -7.38 -10.53 16.12
N ASN A 249 -8.10 -9.77 16.93
CA ASN A 249 -7.54 -9.10 18.10
C ASN A 249 -7.38 -10.09 19.24
N VAL A 250 -6.27 -9.99 19.98
CA VAL A 250 -5.89 -11.00 20.98
C VAL A 250 -6.19 -10.51 22.41
N ASN A 251 -6.08 -9.19 22.63
CA ASN A 251 -6.27 -8.55 23.92
C ASN A 251 -7.15 -7.28 23.83
N PRO A 252 -8.43 -7.40 23.38
CA PRO A 252 -9.33 -6.25 23.24
C PRO A 252 -9.57 -5.50 24.56
N ASP A 253 -9.49 -6.19 25.69
CA ASP A 253 -9.74 -5.63 27.03
C ASP A 253 -8.67 -4.64 27.47
N ASN A 254 -7.53 -4.62 26.78
CA ASN A 254 -6.44 -3.68 27.01
C ASN A 254 -6.65 -2.30 26.34
N PHE A 255 -7.80 -2.07 25.70
CA PHE A 255 -8.07 -0.87 24.90
C PHE A 255 -7.84 0.42 25.69
N TYR A 256 -8.47 0.57 26.84
CA TYR A 256 -8.37 1.80 27.65
C TYR A 256 -7.01 2.03 28.29
N ASN A 257 -6.24 0.96 28.56
CA ASN A 257 -4.85 1.10 29.01
C ASN A 257 -3.93 1.65 27.92
N VAL A 258 -4.28 1.44 26.65
CA VAL A 258 -3.48 1.84 25.49
C VAL A 258 -3.86 3.23 25.01
N TYR A 259 -5.16 3.51 24.96
CA TYR A 259 -5.71 4.76 24.48
C TYR A 259 -6.07 5.68 25.66
N GLY A 260 -5.03 6.18 26.32
CA GLY A 260 -5.15 6.94 27.57
C GLY A 260 -5.98 8.22 27.43
N ASN A 261 -5.88 8.94 26.30
CA ASN A 261 -6.70 10.13 26.05
C ASN A 261 -8.19 9.75 25.92
N THR A 262 -8.48 8.66 25.18
CA THR A 262 -9.84 8.14 25.04
C THR A 262 -10.42 7.71 26.39
N PHE A 263 -9.59 7.08 27.24
CA PHE A 263 -9.99 6.72 28.60
C PHE A 263 -10.25 7.97 29.46
N SER A 264 -9.35 8.97 29.43
CA SER A 264 -9.54 10.19 30.19
C SER A 264 -10.82 10.93 29.82
N ASN A 265 -11.14 11.00 28.53
CA ASN A 265 -12.39 11.59 28.06
C ASN A 265 -13.62 10.86 28.61
N LEU A 266 -13.59 9.51 28.60
CA LEU A 266 -14.68 8.71 29.16
C LEU A 266 -14.80 8.90 30.68
N ASP A 267 -13.67 8.95 31.39
CA ASP A 267 -13.59 9.17 32.84
C ASP A 267 -14.08 10.57 33.24
N ASP A 268 -13.82 11.60 32.38
CA ASP A 268 -14.35 12.98 32.56
C ASP A 268 -15.89 13.00 32.41
N VAL A 269 -16.46 12.24 31.47
CA VAL A 269 -17.94 12.09 31.37
C VAL A 269 -18.51 11.39 32.61
N ALA A 270 -17.76 10.47 33.22
CA ALA A 270 -18.17 9.72 34.41
C ALA A 270 -17.99 10.53 35.73
N GLU A 271 -17.30 11.69 35.72
CA GLU A 271 -16.99 12.49 36.89
C GLU A 271 -18.21 12.80 37.79
N PRO A 272 -19.41 13.18 37.27
CA PRO A 272 -20.57 13.47 38.10
C PRO A 272 -21.10 12.26 38.88
N PHE A 273 -20.72 11.05 38.53
CA PHE A 273 -21.22 9.80 39.13
C PHE A 273 -20.28 9.20 40.19
N LYS A 274 -19.05 9.72 40.33
CA LYS A 274 -18.01 9.16 41.23
C LYS A 274 -18.40 9.18 42.72
N ASP A 275 -19.13 10.21 43.16
CA ASP A 275 -19.50 10.35 44.55
C ASP A 275 -20.77 9.61 44.97
N ASP A 276 -21.50 9.00 44.00
CA ASP A 276 -22.76 8.30 44.28
C ASP A 276 -22.51 6.81 44.46
N SER A 277 -22.82 6.31 45.67
CA SER A 277 -22.65 4.90 46.03
C SER A 277 -23.46 3.93 45.14
N GLN A 278 -24.47 4.41 44.42
CA GLN A 278 -25.24 3.61 43.47
C GLN A 278 -24.41 3.16 42.28
N TYR A 279 -23.42 3.96 41.91
CA TYR A 279 -22.57 3.77 40.73
C TYR A 279 -21.16 3.28 41.10
N ALA A 280 -20.90 2.98 42.38
CA ALA A 280 -19.58 2.57 42.84
C ALA A 280 -18.98 1.34 42.13
N SER A 281 -19.81 0.52 41.45
CA SER A 281 -19.34 -0.64 40.68
C SER A 281 -18.58 -0.27 39.42
N TYR A 282 -18.71 0.95 38.90
CA TYR A 282 -17.95 1.39 37.72
C TYR A 282 -16.52 1.86 38.06
N PHE A 283 -16.25 2.18 39.36
CA PHE A 283 -15.05 2.90 39.76
C PHE A 283 -14.09 2.06 40.60
N GLU A 284 -12.83 2.42 40.54
CA GLU A 284 -11.77 1.93 41.40
C GLU A 284 -10.85 3.12 41.84
N GLU A 285 -10.02 2.88 42.85
CA GLU A 285 -9.01 3.85 43.30
C GLU A 285 -7.69 3.51 42.60
N ASP A 286 -7.11 4.48 41.90
CA ASP A 286 -5.80 4.36 41.25
C ASP A 286 -4.65 4.40 42.28
N ASP A 287 -3.41 4.17 41.79
CA ASP A 287 -2.21 4.18 42.64
C ASP A 287 -1.92 5.54 43.29
N ASP A 288 -2.47 6.63 42.76
CA ASP A 288 -2.35 7.99 43.29
C ASP A 288 -3.52 8.38 44.23
N GLY A 289 -4.49 7.48 44.40
CA GLY A 289 -5.66 7.68 45.28
C GLY A 289 -6.82 8.41 44.61
N ASN A 290 -6.85 8.54 43.27
CA ASN A 290 -7.97 9.11 42.54
C ASN A 290 -9.01 8.05 42.24
N ILE A 291 -10.28 8.42 42.27
CA ILE A 291 -11.37 7.54 41.82
C ILE A 291 -11.49 7.67 40.30
N ILE A 292 -11.27 6.56 39.59
CA ILE A 292 -11.34 6.46 38.14
C ILE A 292 -12.22 5.29 37.74
N LEU A 293 -12.67 5.27 36.47
CA LEU A 293 -13.37 4.10 35.94
C LEU A 293 -12.46 2.87 35.98
N GLN A 294 -12.98 1.75 36.46
CA GLN A 294 -12.26 0.47 36.49
C GLN A 294 -12.04 -0.05 35.07
N ILE A 295 -10.79 -0.39 34.73
CA ILE A 295 -10.43 -0.92 33.41
C ILE A 295 -10.31 -2.46 33.49
N PRO A 296 -10.96 -3.22 32.57
CA PRO A 296 -11.85 -2.78 31.49
C PRO A 296 -13.33 -2.71 31.88
N ASP A 297 -13.75 -3.45 32.93
CA ASP A 297 -15.16 -3.78 33.16
C ASP A 297 -16.01 -2.57 33.51
N GLY A 298 -15.58 -1.72 34.44
CA GLY A 298 -16.31 -0.52 34.84
C GLY A 298 -16.46 0.50 33.71
N ALA A 299 -15.42 0.70 32.91
CA ALA A 299 -15.46 1.59 31.76
C ALA A 299 -16.41 1.08 30.66
N ASN A 300 -16.41 -0.24 30.41
CA ASN A 300 -17.32 -0.86 29.44
C ASN A 300 -18.78 -0.79 29.92
N ASP A 301 -19.03 -1.10 31.20
CA ASP A 301 -20.38 -1.08 31.78
C ASP A 301 -20.94 0.32 31.80
N PHE A 302 -20.13 1.33 32.20
CA PHE A 302 -20.52 2.74 32.15
C PHE A 302 -20.90 3.19 30.72
N ALA A 303 -20.04 2.91 29.74
CA ALA A 303 -20.33 3.26 28.36
C ALA A 303 -21.62 2.60 27.84
N ASN A 304 -21.82 1.32 28.12
CA ASN A 304 -23.02 0.59 27.70
C ASN A 304 -24.29 1.15 28.36
N ASP A 305 -24.25 1.46 29.65
CA ASP A 305 -25.41 1.96 30.40
C ASP A 305 -25.79 3.42 29.99
N VAL A 306 -24.82 4.19 29.53
CA VAL A 306 -25.08 5.49 28.87
C VAL A 306 -25.75 5.28 27.52
N LEU A 307 -25.24 4.39 26.69
CA LEU A 307 -25.71 4.19 25.32
C LEU A 307 -27.09 3.50 25.26
N ASP A 308 -27.40 2.64 26.23
CA ASP A 308 -28.73 2.01 26.30
C ASP A 308 -29.78 2.87 27.04
N GLY A 309 -29.36 4.02 27.60
CA GLY A 309 -30.23 4.96 28.30
C GLY A 309 -30.52 4.60 29.77
N THR A 310 -29.84 3.60 30.34
CA THR A 310 -29.92 3.27 31.76
C THR A 310 -29.33 4.42 32.61
N LEU A 311 -28.21 5.00 32.14
CA LEU A 311 -27.61 6.21 32.69
C LEU A 311 -27.97 7.42 31.83
N SER A 312 -28.50 8.49 32.48
CA SER A 312 -28.85 9.72 31.80
C SER A 312 -27.70 10.70 31.86
N VAL A 313 -27.18 11.10 30.71
CA VAL A 313 -26.18 12.16 30.49
C VAL A 313 -26.80 13.22 29.55
N ASP A 314 -26.11 14.34 29.33
CA ASP A 314 -26.56 15.30 28.31
C ASP A 314 -26.22 14.82 26.88
N ASP A 315 -26.77 15.53 25.88
CA ASP A 315 -26.62 15.13 24.48
C ASP A 315 -25.15 15.15 24.01
N GLU A 316 -24.33 16.09 24.48
CA GLU A 316 -22.91 16.21 24.15
C GLU A 316 -22.10 15.06 24.74
N GLN A 317 -22.36 14.73 26.00
CA GLN A 317 -21.75 13.58 26.69
C GLN A 317 -22.15 12.25 26.05
N TYR A 318 -23.43 12.11 25.64
CA TYR A 318 -23.89 10.93 24.93
C TYR A 318 -23.16 10.73 23.59
N ASP A 319 -23.01 11.80 22.80
CA ASP A 319 -22.31 11.76 21.51
C ASP A 319 -20.81 11.42 21.71
N GLU A 320 -20.18 11.91 22.77
CA GLU A 320 -18.80 11.60 23.11
C GLU A 320 -18.64 10.11 23.47
N VAL A 321 -19.48 9.57 24.35
CA VAL A 321 -19.46 8.14 24.72
C VAL A 321 -19.72 7.26 23.51
N ASN A 322 -20.65 7.66 22.65
CA ASN A 322 -20.97 6.91 21.44
C ASN A 322 -19.76 6.89 20.46
N SER A 323 -19.07 8.00 20.29
CA SER A 323 -17.87 8.09 19.46
C SER A 323 -16.73 7.23 20.03
N ILE A 324 -16.54 7.24 21.34
CA ILE A 324 -15.53 6.41 22.03
C ILE A 324 -15.84 4.91 21.81
N GLU A 325 -17.09 4.49 21.99
CA GLU A 325 -17.49 3.09 21.86
C GLU A 325 -17.41 2.61 20.40
N GLU A 326 -17.85 3.42 19.42
CA GLU A 326 -17.70 3.14 18.00
C GLU A 326 -16.21 2.89 17.66
N ARG A 327 -15.34 3.77 18.15
CA ARG A 327 -13.90 3.63 17.95
C ARG A 327 -13.35 2.38 18.62
N ARG A 328 -13.73 2.09 19.87
CA ARG A 328 -13.31 0.88 20.58
C ARG A 328 -13.70 -0.38 19.81
N GLN A 329 -14.95 -0.47 19.37
CA GLN A 329 -15.42 -1.59 18.58
C GLN A 329 -14.62 -1.76 17.29
N ARG A 330 -14.42 -0.69 16.54
CA ARG A 330 -13.68 -0.70 15.27
C ARG A 330 -12.22 -1.13 15.41
N LEU A 331 -11.57 -0.79 16.53
CA LEU A 331 -10.16 -1.13 16.79
C LEU A 331 -9.99 -2.53 17.40
N THR A 332 -10.98 -3.00 18.19
CA THR A 332 -10.89 -4.27 18.93
C THR A 332 -11.66 -5.42 18.27
N GLU A 333 -12.61 -5.13 17.39
CA GLU A 333 -13.42 -6.16 16.74
C GLU A 333 -12.58 -7.04 15.81
N ASN A 334 -12.86 -8.36 15.86
CA ASN A 334 -12.35 -9.29 14.88
C ASN A 334 -13.03 -9.01 13.54
N ASN A 335 -12.29 -9.06 12.45
CA ASN A 335 -12.81 -8.66 11.15
C ASN A 335 -12.35 -9.60 10.04
N LEU A 336 -13.25 -9.82 9.08
CA LEU A 336 -12.96 -10.50 7.83
C LEU A 336 -13.18 -9.54 6.67
N ILE A 337 -12.10 -9.16 6.01
CA ILE A 337 -12.16 -8.38 4.77
C ILE A 337 -12.02 -9.35 3.61
N PHE A 338 -13.03 -9.43 2.75
CA PHE A 338 -13.03 -10.19 1.51
C PHE A 338 -13.24 -9.21 0.36
N ALA A 339 -12.15 -8.72 -0.21
CA ALA A 339 -12.19 -7.64 -1.18
C ALA A 339 -11.72 -8.09 -2.58
N THR A 340 -12.23 -7.38 -3.58
CA THR A 340 -11.71 -7.35 -4.95
C THR A 340 -11.30 -5.92 -5.24
N ASN A 341 -10.09 -5.72 -5.78
CA ASN A 341 -9.64 -4.39 -6.16
C ASN A 341 -9.05 -4.34 -7.57
N PHE A 342 -9.15 -3.16 -8.17
CA PHE A 342 -8.52 -2.81 -9.44
C PHE A 342 -7.71 -1.53 -9.27
N ALA A 343 -6.46 -1.55 -9.73
CA ALA A 343 -5.61 -0.38 -9.75
C ALA A 343 -5.05 -0.14 -11.16
N HIS A 344 -5.20 1.09 -11.62
CA HIS A 344 -4.64 1.58 -12.89
C HIS A 344 -3.65 2.70 -12.61
N THR A 345 -2.40 2.54 -13.07
CA THR A 345 -1.35 3.53 -12.86
C THR A 345 -0.74 3.90 -14.21
N LYS A 346 -0.64 5.20 -14.48
CA LYS A 346 0.12 5.75 -15.61
C LYS A 346 1.22 6.65 -15.10
N ASN A 347 2.44 6.44 -15.61
CA ASN A 347 3.59 7.27 -15.31
C ASN A 347 4.25 7.70 -16.64
N SER A 348 4.28 8.99 -16.91
CA SER A 348 4.86 9.53 -18.14
C SER A 348 6.39 9.65 -18.11
N LYS A 349 7.00 9.42 -16.94
CA LYS A 349 8.44 9.54 -16.72
C LYS A 349 9.22 8.69 -17.73
N SER A 350 10.15 9.31 -18.45
CA SER A 350 10.93 8.67 -19.53
C SER A 350 12.26 8.08 -19.04
N GLY A 351 12.76 8.49 -17.88
CA GLY A 351 14.02 8.03 -17.29
C GLY A 351 14.24 8.61 -15.90
N ILE A 352 15.34 8.22 -15.25
CA ILE A 352 15.66 8.65 -13.88
C ILE A 352 15.81 10.16 -13.79
N ASN A 353 16.41 10.79 -14.81
CA ASN A 353 16.69 12.23 -14.85
C ASN A 353 15.53 13.07 -15.41
N ASP A 354 14.38 12.47 -15.71
CA ASP A 354 13.22 13.20 -16.21
C ASP A 354 12.58 13.98 -15.05
N LEU A 355 12.67 15.30 -15.13
CA LEU A 355 12.14 16.24 -14.13
C LEU A 355 10.79 16.82 -14.54
N ASP A 356 10.29 16.51 -15.74
CA ASP A 356 9.00 16.98 -16.25
C ASP A 356 8.12 15.78 -16.60
N PHE A 357 7.30 15.36 -15.67
CA PHE A 357 6.44 14.18 -15.82
C PHE A 357 5.15 14.32 -15.02
N TYR A 358 4.20 13.46 -15.35
CA TYR A 358 3.01 13.24 -14.54
C TYR A 358 2.83 11.75 -14.23
N GLN A 359 2.19 11.51 -13.11
CA GLN A 359 1.72 10.18 -12.72
C GLN A 359 0.30 10.30 -12.20
N TYR A 360 -0.54 9.35 -12.54
CA TYR A 360 -1.81 9.18 -11.83
C TYR A 360 -2.07 7.71 -11.50
N ARG A 361 -2.79 7.50 -10.43
CA ARG A 361 -3.27 6.20 -9.98
C ARG A 361 -4.74 6.30 -9.64
N ILE A 362 -5.52 5.37 -10.16
CA ILE A 362 -6.91 5.15 -9.79
C ILE A 362 -6.97 3.78 -9.13
N LYS A 363 -7.58 3.68 -7.96
CA LYS A 363 -7.85 2.41 -7.27
C LYS A 363 -9.33 2.33 -6.95
N LEU A 364 -9.94 1.19 -7.26
CA LEU A 364 -11.30 0.82 -6.92
C LEU A 364 -11.24 -0.46 -6.11
N GLU A 365 -11.95 -0.51 -5.00
CA GLU A 365 -12.03 -1.69 -4.14
C GLU A 365 -13.47 -1.91 -3.71
N SER A 366 -13.91 -3.16 -3.72
CA SER A 366 -15.22 -3.58 -3.21
C SER A 366 -15.03 -4.76 -2.28
N ALA A 367 -15.46 -4.63 -1.05
CA ALA A 367 -15.38 -5.67 -0.03
C ALA A 367 -16.78 -6.22 0.32
N GLY A 368 -16.83 -7.49 0.68
CA GLY A 368 -18.00 -8.17 1.21
C GLY A 368 -19.14 -8.45 0.22
N GLY A 369 -19.12 -7.84 -0.98
CA GLY A 369 -20.20 -8.01 -1.94
C GLY A 369 -20.44 -9.46 -2.37
N MET A 370 -19.38 -10.23 -2.60
CA MET A 370 -19.48 -11.66 -2.92
C MET A 370 -20.04 -12.47 -1.76
N LEU A 371 -19.63 -12.18 -0.52
CA LEU A 371 -20.15 -12.86 0.67
C LEU A 371 -21.62 -12.53 0.89
N SER A 372 -22.02 -11.29 0.68
CA SER A 372 -23.44 -10.87 0.76
C SER A 372 -24.33 -11.58 -0.26
N LEU A 373 -23.84 -11.86 -1.47
CA LEU A 373 -24.58 -12.66 -2.44
C LEU A 373 -24.77 -14.11 -1.97
N LEU A 374 -23.81 -14.65 -1.24
CA LEU A 374 -23.89 -16.00 -0.70
C LEU A 374 -24.85 -16.11 0.49
N THR A 375 -25.10 -15.04 1.24
CA THR A 375 -26.08 -15.06 2.36
C THR A 375 -27.50 -15.36 1.87
N ASN A 376 -27.84 -15.10 0.62
CA ASN A 376 -29.13 -15.44 0.03
C ASN A 376 -29.28 -16.96 -0.25
N VAL A 377 -28.19 -17.71 -0.25
CA VAL A 377 -28.16 -19.14 -0.60
C VAL A 377 -27.77 -20.00 0.60
N ILE A 378 -26.87 -19.50 1.44
CA ILE A 378 -26.33 -20.20 2.61
C ILE A 378 -26.80 -19.44 3.86
N PRO A 379 -27.44 -20.09 4.83
CA PRO A 379 -27.82 -19.43 6.09
C PRO A 379 -26.55 -19.15 6.92
N TYR A 380 -26.26 -17.87 7.13
CA TYR A 380 -25.21 -17.42 8.06
C TYR A 380 -25.85 -17.06 9.42
N ASN A 381 -25.10 -17.29 10.50
CA ASN A 381 -25.47 -16.78 11.81
C ASN A 381 -25.31 -15.26 11.84
N GLN A 382 -26.04 -14.61 12.71
CA GLN A 382 -25.91 -13.19 13.01
C GLN A 382 -25.43 -13.01 14.45
N ASN A 383 -24.70 -11.92 14.71
CA ASN A 383 -24.42 -11.45 16.05
C ASN A 383 -25.61 -10.62 16.61
N ASP A 384 -25.48 -10.15 17.85
CA ASP A 384 -26.52 -9.35 18.53
C ASP A 384 -26.78 -8.02 17.82
N SER A 385 -25.83 -7.48 17.08
CA SER A 385 -25.95 -6.28 16.26
C SER A 385 -26.56 -6.55 14.86
N GLY A 386 -26.99 -7.78 14.57
CA GLY A 386 -27.63 -8.16 13.30
C GLY A 386 -26.65 -8.36 12.12
N GLN A 387 -25.36 -8.34 12.36
CA GLN A 387 -24.34 -8.56 11.33
C GLN A 387 -24.18 -10.06 11.03
N TYR A 388 -24.11 -10.42 9.76
CA TYR A 388 -23.83 -11.78 9.33
C TYR A 388 -22.37 -12.19 9.60
N LEU A 389 -22.20 -13.39 10.13
CA LEU A 389 -20.90 -13.94 10.53
C LEU A 389 -20.42 -15.00 9.54
N VAL A 390 -19.15 -14.91 9.15
CA VAL A 390 -18.42 -15.95 8.41
C VAL A 390 -17.25 -16.43 9.28
N PHE A 391 -17.20 -17.73 9.56
CA PHE A 391 -16.26 -18.32 10.53
C PHE A 391 -16.34 -17.70 11.93
N GLY A 392 -17.54 -17.26 12.34
CA GLY A 392 -17.76 -16.63 13.65
C GLY A 392 -17.30 -15.18 13.75
N VAL A 393 -16.99 -14.52 12.64
CA VAL A 393 -16.50 -13.15 12.59
C VAL A 393 -17.36 -12.34 11.59
N PRO A 394 -17.74 -11.09 11.90
CA PRO A 394 -18.43 -10.23 10.95
C PRO A 394 -17.51 -9.92 9.77
N TYR A 395 -18.07 -9.89 8.57
CA TYR A 395 -17.30 -9.49 7.38
C TYR A 395 -17.60 -8.03 7.02
N SER A 396 -16.53 -7.33 6.65
CA SER A 396 -16.64 -5.94 6.21
C SER A 396 -17.28 -5.83 4.83
N GLN A 397 -18.18 -4.85 4.68
CA GLN A 397 -18.85 -4.56 3.43
C GLN A 397 -18.76 -3.07 3.10
N TYR A 398 -17.96 -2.73 2.08
CA TYR A 398 -17.73 -1.34 1.66
C TYR A 398 -17.32 -1.25 0.18
N VAL A 399 -17.43 -0.04 -0.36
CA VAL A 399 -16.81 0.35 -1.63
C VAL A 399 -15.83 1.48 -1.36
N LYS A 400 -14.62 1.36 -1.91
CA LYS A 400 -13.52 2.34 -1.74
C LYS A 400 -12.98 2.78 -3.09
N THR A 401 -12.78 4.09 -3.25
CA THR A 401 -12.22 4.70 -4.45
C THR A 401 -11.12 5.65 -4.07
N GLU A 402 -9.97 5.56 -4.76
CA GLU A 402 -8.84 6.46 -4.58
C GLU A 402 -8.39 7.02 -5.92
N PHE A 403 -8.04 8.29 -5.93
CA PHE A 403 -7.38 8.98 -7.02
C PHE A 403 -6.17 9.73 -6.51
N ASP A 404 -4.99 9.45 -7.07
CA ASP A 404 -3.73 10.11 -6.74
C ASP A 404 -3.12 10.65 -8.04
N TYR A 405 -2.89 11.95 -8.10
CA TYR A 405 -2.29 12.63 -9.24
C TYR A 405 -1.06 13.40 -8.81
N ILE A 406 0.06 13.16 -9.49
CA ILE A 406 1.34 13.81 -9.25
C ILE A 406 1.76 14.47 -10.57
N ARG A 407 2.22 15.72 -10.48
CA ARG A 407 2.78 16.46 -11.62
C ARG A 407 4.06 17.17 -11.21
N HIS A 408 5.12 16.98 -11.98
CA HIS A 408 6.35 17.74 -11.87
C HIS A 408 6.51 18.61 -13.11
N TRP A 409 6.82 19.88 -12.91
CA TRP A 409 7.18 20.84 -13.97
C TRP A 409 8.63 21.28 -13.79
N SER A 410 9.47 20.98 -14.77
CA SER A 410 10.82 21.53 -14.83
C SER A 410 10.77 22.96 -15.36
N ILE A 411 11.20 23.93 -14.54
CA ILE A 411 11.22 25.35 -14.91
C ILE A 411 12.61 25.84 -15.28
N GLY A 412 13.55 24.91 -15.52
CA GLY A 412 14.92 25.19 -15.91
C GLY A 412 15.88 25.36 -14.71
N GLY A 413 17.20 25.32 -14.97
CA GLY A 413 18.21 25.51 -13.94
C GLY A 413 18.19 24.46 -12.82
N GLY A 414 17.60 23.29 -13.05
CA GLY A 414 17.45 22.25 -12.01
C GLY A 414 16.31 22.53 -11.02
N GLN A 415 15.49 23.55 -11.30
CA GLN A 415 14.32 23.90 -10.48
C GLN A 415 13.09 23.10 -10.92
N VAL A 416 12.26 22.70 -9.95
CA VAL A 416 11.05 21.91 -10.19
C VAL A 416 9.92 22.43 -9.32
N ILE A 417 8.73 22.57 -9.91
CA ILE A 417 7.48 22.68 -9.18
C ILE A 417 6.85 21.29 -9.16
N ALA A 418 6.62 20.75 -8.00
CA ALA A 418 5.96 19.46 -7.80
C ALA A 418 4.58 19.69 -7.16
N PHE A 419 3.57 19.05 -7.70
CA PHE A 419 2.18 19.09 -7.24
C PHE A 419 1.65 17.68 -7.07
N ARG A 420 0.89 17.47 -6.00
CA ARG A 420 0.13 16.25 -5.77
C ARG A 420 -1.28 16.59 -5.36
N SER A 421 -2.24 15.82 -5.86
CA SER A 421 -3.64 15.82 -5.44
C SER A 421 -4.05 14.40 -5.13
N PHE A 422 -4.52 14.16 -3.92
CA PHE A 422 -5.08 12.88 -3.48
C PHE A 422 -6.53 13.08 -3.06
N SER A 423 -7.39 12.18 -3.48
CA SER A 423 -8.75 12.04 -2.97
C SER A 423 -9.08 10.57 -2.77
N GLY A 424 -9.67 10.25 -1.64
CA GLY A 424 -10.08 8.89 -1.32
C GLY A 424 -11.37 8.89 -0.52
N ILE A 425 -12.28 7.99 -0.86
CA ILE A 425 -13.53 7.77 -0.14
C ILE A 425 -13.78 6.29 0.01
N ALA A 426 -14.24 5.88 1.19
CA ALA A 426 -14.68 4.53 1.48
C ALA A 426 -16.07 4.58 2.12
N ILE A 427 -17.04 3.93 1.51
CA ILE A 427 -18.44 3.97 1.92
C ILE A 427 -18.85 2.60 2.44
N PRO A 428 -19.15 2.45 3.74
CA PRO A 428 -19.70 1.21 4.29
C PRO A 428 -21.14 1.01 3.84
N TYR A 429 -21.57 -0.23 3.76
CA TYR A 429 -22.96 -0.58 3.47
C TYR A 429 -23.28 -2.01 3.92
N GLY A 430 -24.58 -2.35 3.98
CA GLY A 430 -25.03 -3.71 4.22
C GLY A 430 -24.63 -4.26 5.58
N ASN A 431 -23.60 -5.11 5.63
CA ASN A 431 -23.12 -5.76 6.85
C ASN A 431 -22.20 -4.87 7.70
N SER A 432 -21.86 -3.67 7.25
CA SER A 432 -20.94 -2.76 7.95
C SER A 432 -21.53 -1.37 8.09
N ASN A 433 -21.41 -0.79 9.27
CA ASN A 433 -21.79 0.60 9.56
C ASN A 433 -20.58 1.55 9.49
N ASN A 434 -19.37 1.00 9.54
CA ASN A 434 -18.10 1.72 9.49
C ASN A 434 -17.06 1.01 8.62
N ILE A 435 -15.91 1.65 8.41
CA ILE A 435 -14.78 1.09 7.67
C ILE A 435 -13.76 0.53 8.65
N PRO A 436 -13.21 -0.68 8.45
CA PRO A 436 -12.13 -1.19 9.27
C PRO A 436 -10.94 -0.21 9.33
N PHE A 437 -10.33 -0.07 10.50
CA PHE A 437 -9.18 0.82 10.73
C PHE A 437 -8.07 0.65 9.68
N VAL A 438 -7.75 -0.58 9.30
CA VAL A 438 -6.71 -0.89 8.29
C VAL A 438 -7.07 -0.41 6.87
N ARG A 439 -8.30 0.04 6.64
CA ARG A 439 -8.80 0.57 5.37
C ARG A 439 -9.19 2.04 5.43
N SER A 440 -9.20 2.64 6.63
CA SER A 440 -9.47 4.06 6.86
C SER A 440 -8.32 4.94 6.35
N TYR A 441 -8.54 6.23 6.35
CA TYR A 441 -7.54 7.25 6.04
C TYR A 441 -7.17 8.02 7.30
N PHE A 442 -5.92 8.44 7.37
CA PHE A 442 -5.44 9.41 8.36
C PHE A 442 -4.83 10.62 7.64
N ALA A 443 -4.65 11.73 8.35
CA ALA A 443 -3.99 12.92 7.85
C ALA A 443 -2.82 13.34 8.73
N GLY A 444 -1.91 14.14 8.14
CA GLY A 444 -0.64 14.52 8.74
C GLY A 444 0.52 13.61 8.37
N GLY A 445 1.72 14.05 8.70
CA GLY A 445 2.96 13.33 8.50
C GLY A 445 3.79 13.77 7.31
N SER A 446 4.99 13.24 7.23
CA SER A 446 6.07 13.69 6.34
C SER A 446 5.76 13.58 4.83
N ASN A 447 4.78 12.76 4.43
CA ASN A 447 4.37 12.56 3.03
C ASN A 447 2.94 13.04 2.75
N ASP A 448 2.35 13.79 3.70
CA ASP A 448 1.00 14.31 3.63
C ASP A 448 0.99 15.79 4.01
N ASN A 449 0.31 16.22 5.06
CA ASN A 449 0.42 17.57 5.59
C ASN A 449 1.56 17.63 6.64
N ARG A 450 2.69 18.20 6.25
CA ARG A 450 3.95 18.20 7.03
C ARG A 450 3.93 19.12 8.26
N ALA A 451 2.86 19.87 8.47
CA ALA A 451 2.69 20.71 9.65
C ALA A 451 1.98 20.00 10.82
N TRP A 452 1.54 18.76 10.64
CA TRP A 452 0.99 17.87 11.65
C TRP A 452 1.75 16.55 11.66
N ASN A 453 1.85 15.92 12.84
CA ASN A 453 2.30 14.53 12.90
C ASN A 453 1.24 13.60 12.29
N ALA A 454 1.61 12.34 12.02
CA ALA A 454 0.66 11.37 11.51
C ALA A 454 -0.45 11.14 12.54
N TYR A 455 -1.71 11.06 12.07
CA TYR A 455 -2.92 10.89 12.87
C TYR A 455 -3.34 12.08 13.76
N GLU A 456 -2.63 13.19 13.74
CA GLU A 456 -3.00 14.37 14.54
C GLU A 456 -4.01 15.30 13.86
N LEU A 457 -4.18 15.22 12.54
CA LEU A 457 -5.04 16.14 11.80
C LEU A 457 -6.42 15.55 11.57
N GLY A 458 -7.47 16.26 11.97
CA GLY A 458 -8.87 15.94 11.79
C GLY A 458 -9.38 14.87 12.76
N PRO A 459 -10.55 14.27 12.50
CA PRO A 459 -11.46 14.53 11.36
C PRO A 459 -12.09 15.94 11.42
N GLY A 460 -12.25 16.56 10.25
CA GLY A 460 -12.92 17.87 10.13
C GLY A 460 -12.31 18.96 11.01
N SER A 461 -13.12 19.60 11.86
CA SER A 461 -12.71 20.65 12.80
C SER A 461 -12.46 20.14 14.24
N THR A 462 -12.47 18.84 14.48
CA THR A 462 -12.21 18.28 15.82
C THR A 462 -10.79 18.61 16.32
N ASP A 463 -10.65 18.86 17.61
CA ASP A 463 -9.36 19.17 18.27
C ASP A 463 -8.83 17.94 19.00
N ASN A 464 -8.17 17.04 18.23
CA ASN A 464 -7.37 15.93 18.77
C ASN A 464 -8.05 15.05 19.83
N ILE A 465 -9.30 14.70 19.56
CA ILE A 465 -10.15 13.93 20.47
C ILE A 465 -9.62 12.50 20.69
N ASN A 466 -8.84 12.00 19.74
CA ASN A 466 -8.37 10.62 19.71
C ASN A 466 -6.85 10.55 19.60
N ASP A 467 -6.26 9.53 20.19
CA ASP A 467 -4.82 9.22 20.08
C ASP A 467 -4.39 9.01 18.62
N PHE A 468 -5.27 8.41 17.79
CA PHE A 468 -5.04 8.13 16.36
C PHE A 468 -6.29 8.49 15.58
N ASN A 469 -6.28 9.67 14.97
CA ASN A 469 -7.41 10.16 14.16
C ASN A 469 -7.43 9.51 12.79
N GLU A 470 -8.58 8.98 12.39
CA GLU A 470 -8.82 8.40 11.08
C GLU A 470 -10.27 8.60 10.65
N ALA A 471 -10.52 8.50 9.36
CA ALA A 471 -11.84 8.68 8.77
C ALA A 471 -11.95 7.95 7.42
N ASN A 472 -13.11 8.01 6.79
CA ASN A 472 -13.38 7.30 5.55
C ASN A 472 -13.39 8.18 4.29
N LEU A 473 -13.22 9.50 4.43
CA LEU A 473 -13.01 10.46 3.35
C LEU A 473 -11.70 11.22 3.59
N LYS A 474 -10.87 11.37 2.55
CA LYS A 474 -9.63 12.15 2.60
C LYS A 474 -9.47 13.01 1.37
N LEU A 475 -9.09 14.27 1.58
CA LEU A 475 -8.61 15.18 0.54
C LEU A 475 -7.23 15.71 0.94
N ALA A 476 -6.28 15.69 0.00
CA ALA A 476 -4.96 16.25 0.21
C ALA A 476 -4.41 16.88 -1.07
N LEU A 477 -3.80 18.05 -0.92
CA LEU A 477 -3.12 18.81 -1.96
C LEU A 477 -1.75 19.21 -1.45
N ASN A 478 -0.71 18.93 -2.22
CA ASN A 478 0.66 19.28 -1.87
C ASN A 478 1.28 20.06 -3.02
N LEU A 479 1.92 21.17 -2.71
CA LEU A 479 2.67 21.98 -3.65
C LEU A 479 4.08 22.22 -3.10
N GLU A 480 5.10 21.91 -3.89
CA GLU A 480 6.49 22.07 -3.48
C GLU A 480 7.33 22.68 -4.60
N TYR A 481 8.00 23.80 -4.30
CA TYR A 481 9.00 24.39 -5.16
C TYR A 481 10.39 23.95 -4.70
N ARG A 482 11.10 23.25 -5.57
CA ARG A 482 12.45 22.70 -5.35
C ARG A 482 13.47 23.49 -6.16
N PHE A 483 14.55 23.92 -5.52
CA PHE A 483 15.60 24.71 -6.18
C PHE A 483 17.00 24.30 -5.73
N PRO A 484 18.02 24.34 -6.60
CA PRO A 484 19.41 24.05 -6.23
C PRO A 484 19.96 25.17 -5.32
N ILE A 485 20.73 24.80 -4.29
CA ILE A 485 21.48 25.73 -3.44
C ILE A 485 22.96 25.66 -3.78
N ALA A 486 23.59 24.50 -3.58
CA ALA A 486 25.00 24.30 -3.89
C ALA A 486 25.30 22.79 -4.02
N GLY A 487 26.00 22.40 -5.09
CA GLY A 487 26.34 20.99 -5.32
C GLY A 487 25.11 20.08 -5.29
N ASN A 488 25.11 19.11 -4.39
CA ASN A 488 24.02 18.16 -4.20
C ASN A 488 22.93 18.66 -3.21
N VAL A 489 23.08 19.88 -2.67
CA VAL A 489 22.10 20.46 -1.74
C VAL A 489 21.03 21.23 -2.51
N LYS A 490 19.77 20.89 -2.27
CA LYS A 490 18.60 21.57 -2.81
C LYS A 490 17.74 22.10 -1.68
N GLY A 491 17.13 23.25 -1.89
CA GLY A 491 16.10 23.82 -1.01
C GLY A 491 14.71 23.43 -1.50
N ALA A 492 13.75 23.46 -0.59
CA ALA A 492 12.33 23.36 -0.94
C ALA A 492 11.50 24.32 -0.10
N LEU A 493 10.48 24.91 -0.72
CA LEU A 493 9.38 25.61 -0.06
C LEU A 493 8.11 24.85 -0.39
N PHE A 494 7.23 24.67 0.59
CA PHE A 494 6.03 23.88 0.38
C PHE A 494 4.79 24.48 1.05
N ALA A 495 3.65 24.10 0.50
CA ALA A 495 2.33 24.31 1.06
C ALA A 495 1.53 22.99 0.91
N ASP A 496 1.04 22.48 2.03
CA ASP A 496 0.26 21.26 2.13
C ASP A 496 -1.13 21.61 2.65
N ALA A 497 -2.17 21.21 1.94
CA ALA A 497 -3.55 21.43 2.32
C ALA A 497 -4.31 20.11 2.33
N GLY A 498 -5.14 19.86 3.33
CA GLY A 498 -5.91 18.62 3.37
C GLY A 498 -6.59 18.41 4.72
N ASN A 499 -7.44 17.41 4.75
CA ASN A 499 -8.09 16.91 5.96
C ASN A 499 -8.73 15.54 5.67
N ILE A 500 -9.25 14.92 6.72
CA ILE A 500 -10.11 13.74 6.69
C ILE A 500 -11.47 14.06 7.29
N TRP A 501 -12.49 13.31 6.91
CA TRP A 501 -13.85 13.41 7.46
C TRP A 501 -14.51 12.03 7.43
N ASN A 502 -15.52 11.86 8.26
CA ASN A 502 -16.44 10.74 8.18
C ASN A 502 -17.61 11.06 7.24
N VAL A 503 -18.04 10.08 6.46
CA VAL A 503 -19.15 10.22 5.51
C VAL A 503 -19.87 8.88 5.34
N PHE A 504 -21.22 8.90 5.45
CA PHE A 504 -22.07 7.71 5.29
C PHE A 504 -21.74 6.54 6.23
N ASP A 505 -21.22 6.82 7.41
CA ASP A 505 -20.96 5.87 8.49
C ASP A 505 -21.79 6.21 9.73
N ASN A 506 -21.47 5.61 10.87
CA ASN A 506 -22.18 5.81 12.13
C ASN A 506 -21.57 6.87 13.04
N GLU A 507 -20.61 7.67 12.57
CA GLU A 507 -20.11 8.82 13.32
C GLU A 507 -21.20 9.87 13.52
N THR A 508 -21.34 10.37 14.74
CA THR A 508 -22.38 11.34 15.14
C THR A 508 -21.87 12.74 15.41
N ASN A 509 -20.53 12.89 15.65
CA ASN A 509 -19.93 14.19 15.89
C ASN A 509 -20.00 15.10 14.64
N PRO A 510 -20.78 16.20 14.68
CA PRO A 510 -20.97 17.07 13.51
C PRO A 510 -19.66 17.71 13.01
N ASP A 511 -18.68 17.90 13.88
CA ASP A 511 -17.36 18.47 13.53
C ASP A 511 -16.46 17.46 12.81
N ALA A 512 -16.72 16.17 12.95
CA ALA A 512 -16.02 15.08 12.26
C ALA A 512 -16.63 14.72 10.90
N ILE A 513 -17.91 15.11 10.64
CA ILE A 513 -18.69 14.67 9.48
C ILE A 513 -18.54 15.63 8.29
N PHE A 514 -18.41 15.07 7.08
CA PHE A 514 -18.51 15.84 5.85
C PHE A 514 -19.96 16.10 5.48
N SER A 515 -20.48 17.26 5.80
CA SER A 515 -21.88 17.65 5.56
C SER A 515 -22.11 18.33 4.20
N GLY A 516 -21.05 18.53 3.40
CA GLY A 516 -21.12 19.13 2.08
C GLY A 516 -19.99 20.15 1.82
N PHE A 517 -20.23 21.09 0.90
CA PHE A 517 -19.18 22.07 0.52
C PHE A 517 -18.73 23.00 1.66
N SER A 518 -19.56 23.19 2.68
CA SER A 518 -19.18 23.96 3.89
C SER A 518 -18.02 23.31 4.63
N SER A 519 -17.98 21.97 4.70
CA SER A 519 -16.89 21.22 5.36
C SER A 519 -15.52 21.40 4.68
N LEU A 520 -15.47 21.90 3.44
CA LEU A 520 -14.20 22.30 2.81
C LEU A 520 -13.55 23.52 3.49
N GLY A 521 -14.30 24.26 4.31
CA GLY A 521 -13.76 25.32 5.18
C GLY A 521 -12.84 24.80 6.29
N ASP A 522 -12.89 23.50 6.56
CA ASP A 522 -12.06 22.82 7.55
C ASP A 522 -10.79 22.18 6.95
N ILE A 523 -10.45 22.51 5.69
CA ILE A 523 -9.19 22.09 5.09
C ILE A 523 -8.03 22.77 5.80
N ALA A 524 -7.21 22.01 6.51
CA ALA A 524 -6.02 22.49 7.17
C ALA A 524 -4.95 22.90 6.14
N LEU A 525 -4.23 23.98 6.43
CA LEU A 525 -3.11 24.48 5.62
C LEU A 525 -1.81 24.49 6.42
N GLY A 526 -0.83 23.73 5.96
CA GLY A 526 0.54 23.74 6.45
C GLY A 526 1.48 24.38 5.44
N THR A 527 2.40 25.23 5.88
CA THR A 527 3.47 25.76 5.04
C THR A 527 4.82 25.50 5.66
N GLY A 528 5.87 25.49 4.86
CA GLY A 528 7.19 25.22 5.41
C GLY A 528 8.31 25.27 4.40
N ALA A 529 9.50 24.95 4.92
CA ALA A 529 10.71 24.88 4.14
C ALA A 529 11.49 23.61 4.46
N GLY A 530 12.35 23.19 3.55
CA GLY A 530 13.16 22.02 3.80
C GLY A 530 14.45 22.00 2.98
N LEU A 531 15.35 21.12 3.41
CA LEU A 531 16.61 20.82 2.75
C LEU A 531 16.60 19.41 2.20
N ARG A 532 17.23 19.24 1.07
CA ARG A 532 17.41 17.96 0.37
C ARG A 532 18.87 17.77 0.08
N TYR A 533 19.39 16.58 0.39
CA TYR A 533 20.74 16.19 -0.03
C TYR A 533 20.64 14.99 -0.96
N ASP A 534 21.07 15.15 -2.20
CA ASP A 534 20.99 14.13 -3.26
C ASP A 534 22.26 13.26 -3.26
N PHE A 535 22.13 12.01 -2.80
CA PHE A 535 23.20 11.01 -2.81
C PHE A 535 23.29 10.23 -4.13
N THR A 536 22.57 10.65 -5.18
CA THR A 536 22.46 9.96 -6.48
C THR A 536 21.53 8.76 -6.46
N TYR A 537 21.60 7.92 -5.44
CA TYR A 537 20.75 6.71 -5.28
C TYR A 537 19.50 6.97 -4.41
N PHE A 538 19.59 7.92 -3.53
CA PHE A 538 18.48 8.38 -2.68
C PHE A 538 18.67 9.84 -2.30
N VAL A 539 17.58 10.47 -1.87
CA VAL A 539 17.58 11.86 -1.41
C VAL A 539 17.24 11.85 0.07
N PHE A 540 18.12 12.40 0.90
CA PHE A 540 17.83 12.69 2.30
C PHE A 540 17.13 14.03 2.39
N ARG A 541 16.05 14.13 3.16
CA ARG A 541 15.31 15.37 3.36
C ARG A 541 15.08 15.68 4.83
N LEU A 542 15.10 16.96 5.12
CA LEU A 542 14.70 17.54 6.40
C LEU A 542 13.71 18.65 6.10
N ASP A 543 12.50 18.54 6.63
CA ASP A 543 11.42 19.51 6.47
C ASP A 543 11.02 20.11 7.81
N VAL A 544 10.65 21.40 7.82
CA VAL A 544 10.06 22.10 8.95
C VAL A 544 8.72 22.66 8.50
N GLY A 545 7.64 22.14 9.10
CA GLY A 545 6.27 22.52 8.80
C GLY A 545 5.66 23.39 9.91
N PHE A 546 4.86 24.38 9.51
CA PHE A 546 4.14 25.30 10.40
C PHE A 546 2.65 25.25 10.09
N LYS A 547 1.82 25.16 11.13
CA LYS A 547 0.35 25.23 11.03
C LYS A 547 -0.03 26.64 10.60
N THR A 548 -0.43 26.81 9.34
CA THR A 548 -0.82 28.11 8.77
C THR A 548 -2.30 28.38 8.95
N PHE A 549 -3.14 27.36 8.76
CA PHE A 549 -4.55 27.37 9.09
C PHE A 549 -4.89 26.05 9.80
N ASN A 550 -5.38 26.16 11.02
CA ASN A 550 -5.79 25.03 11.84
C ASN A 550 -7.33 25.05 12.03
N PRO A 551 -8.05 24.09 11.43
CA PRO A 551 -9.51 24.05 11.52
C PRO A 551 -10.05 23.76 12.92
N ALA A 552 -9.25 23.10 13.77
CA ALA A 552 -9.60 22.76 15.14
C ALA A 552 -9.64 23.96 16.12
N LYS A 553 -9.29 25.15 15.65
CA LYS A 553 -9.31 26.37 16.46
C LYS A 553 -10.47 27.27 16.07
N ASP A 554 -10.86 28.20 16.98
CA ASP A 554 -11.96 29.11 16.75
C ASP A 554 -11.53 30.50 16.25
N GLY A 555 -12.40 31.13 15.46
CA GLY A 555 -12.27 32.51 15.05
C GLY A 555 -10.95 32.88 14.40
N SER A 556 -10.24 33.89 14.94
CA SER A 556 -8.94 34.35 14.41
C SER A 556 -7.81 33.38 14.69
N ASP A 557 -7.94 32.54 15.71
CA ASP A 557 -6.89 31.63 16.16
C ASP A 557 -6.72 30.44 15.17
N ARG A 558 -7.62 30.28 14.20
CA ARG A 558 -7.43 29.38 13.05
C ARG A 558 -6.20 29.74 12.22
N TRP A 559 -5.83 31.04 12.14
CA TRP A 559 -4.74 31.50 11.30
C TRP A 559 -3.48 31.80 12.10
N PHE A 560 -2.36 31.17 11.72
CA PHE A 560 -1.02 31.40 12.25
C PHE A 560 -0.89 31.17 13.78
N ASP A 561 -1.81 30.40 14.40
CA ASP A 561 -1.67 30.02 15.80
C ASP A 561 -0.41 29.18 16.00
N GLY A 562 0.45 29.62 16.90
CA GLY A 562 1.68 28.92 17.18
C GLY A 562 2.66 28.84 16.00
N TYR A 563 2.61 29.80 15.05
CA TYR A 563 3.53 29.88 13.90
C TYR A 563 4.94 30.26 14.35
N ASN A 564 5.61 29.35 15.03
CA ASN A 564 6.97 29.52 15.57
C ASN A 564 7.68 28.16 15.65
N PHE A 565 9.02 28.20 15.78
CA PHE A 565 9.84 26.97 15.80
C PHE A 565 9.56 26.04 17.00
N LYS A 566 8.98 26.53 18.09
CA LYS A 566 8.65 25.68 19.25
C LYS A 566 7.48 24.73 18.97
N ARG A 567 6.54 25.17 18.10
CA ARG A 567 5.36 24.39 17.69
C ARG A 567 5.47 23.87 16.27
N ALA A 568 6.62 24.05 15.62
CA ALA A 568 6.88 23.53 14.28
C ALA A 568 7.08 22.01 14.31
N VAL A 569 6.61 21.34 13.28
CA VAL A 569 6.82 19.89 13.09
C VAL A 569 8.06 19.66 12.23
N PHE A 570 9.00 18.89 12.76
CA PHE A 570 10.23 18.51 12.06
C PHE A 570 10.08 17.12 11.46
N ASN A 571 10.23 17.02 10.15
CA ASN A 571 10.11 15.76 9.43
C ASN A 571 11.45 15.38 8.80
N ILE A 572 11.88 14.15 9.05
CA ILE A 572 13.01 13.53 8.37
C ILE A 572 12.46 12.51 7.37
N GLY A 573 13.06 12.42 6.19
CA GLY A 573 12.61 11.45 5.19
C GLY A 573 13.70 11.05 4.21
N ILE A 574 13.48 9.91 3.58
CA ILE A 574 14.29 9.42 2.46
C ILE A 574 13.43 9.54 1.20
N ASN A 575 14.01 10.05 0.13
CA ASN A 575 13.38 10.43 -1.13
C ASN A 575 12.43 11.63 -1.02
N TYR A 576 11.87 12.04 -2.16
CA TYR A 576 10.89 13.11 -2.21
C TYR A 576 9.54 12.62 -1.65
N PRO A 577 8.70 13.51 -1.10
CA PRO A 577 7.42 13.11 -0.52
C PRO A 577 6.43 12.61 -1.57
N PHE A 578 6.60 12.99 -2.84
CA PHE A 578 5.80 12.58 -3.99
C PHE A 578 6.56 12.84 -5.30
#